data_a6cb8d4db62fde1e41668dbf10668816
#
_entry.id   a6cb8d4db62fde1e41668dbf10668816
#
_cell.length_a   1.000
_cell.length_b   1.000
_cell.length_c   1.000
_cell.angle_alpha   90.00
_cell.angle_beta   90.00
_cell.angle_gamma   90.00
#
_symmetry.space_group_name_H-M   'P 1'
#
loop_
_entity.id
_entity.type
_entity.pdbx_description
1 polymer ?
#
loop_
_entity_poly.entity_id
_entity_poly.type
_entity_poly.pdbx_seq_one_letter_code
_entity_poly.pdbx_strand_id
1 'polypeptide(L)'
;MKKLKLRTLLLTVLIIPLLANIFGVLNYKGNIEVLTNGWQSLWTQVSLFYFMFFLIPLIGIVVSSLWSVEHKAGLKLIRTSPENNINFVVAKAFIAFVIVTIAQLFFLGLFISFGKIVCDLPIVDFTMYLYYIGISIILSIPIIFIISAISIKIKSLSIVVLISVGISIFGFMLCTQNIFPLLNNIIAISNLALKMINFSYMYINEVFYILLIGIIEIIVFLKMSRKFLNYEG
;
A
#
# COMPACT_ATOMS: atom_id res chain seq x y z
N MET A 1 6.76 27.94 -9.01
CA MET A 1 6.64 26.47 -8.84
C MET A 1 5.49 26.17 -7.89
N LYS A 2 4.49 25.35 -8.29
CA LYS A 2 3.45 24.89 -7.35
C LYS A 2 4.09 23.84 -6.43
N LYS A 3 4.34 24.19 -5.17
CA LYS A 3 4.79 23.23 -4.15
C LYS A 3 3.70 22.17 -3.91
N LEU A 4 4.11 20.93 -3.71
CA LEU A 4 3.18 19.89 -3.26
C LEU A 4 2.52 20.34 -1.95
N LYS A 5 1.21 20.46 -1.94
CA LYS A 5 0.46 20.73 -0.70
C LYS A 5 0.30 19.40 0.03
N LEU A 6 1.25 19.06 0.90
CA LEU A 6 1.28 17.83 1.68
C LEU A 6 -0.06 17.58 2.40
N ARG A 7 -0.65 18.65 2.95
CA ARG A 7 -1.97 18.59 3.59
C ARG A 7 -3.08 18.08 2.64
N THR A 8 -3.09 18.58 1.40
CA THR A 8 -4.08 18.13 0.39
C THR A 8 -3.84 16.67 0.01
N LEU A 9 -2.58 16.25 -0.15
CA LEU A 9 -2.24 14.87 -0.43
C LEU A 9 -2.70 13.94 0.72
N LEU A 10 -2.40 14.29 1.96
CA LEU A 10 -2.86 13.52 3.13
C LEU A 10 -4.38 13.39 3.17
N LEU A 11 -5.11 14.49 3.01
CA LEU A 11 -6.58 14.44 2.99
C LEU A 11 -7.11 13.53 1.88
N THR A 12 -6.55 13.62 0.66
CA THR A 12 -6.95 12.75 -0.46
C THR A 12 -6.67 11.28 -0.16
N VAL A 13 -5.54 10.98 0.44
CA VAL A 13 -5.12 9.60 0.75
C VAL A 13 -6.00 8.98 1.85
N LEU A 14 -6.45 9.77 2.84
CA LEU A 14 -7.31 9.28 3.92
C LEU A 14 -8.75 8.96 3.49
N ILE A 15 -9.19 9.46 2.33
CA ILE A 15 -10.51 9.09 1.76
C ILE A 15 -10.57 7.60 1.41
N ILE A 16 -9.47 7.01 0.94
CA ILE A 16 -9.44 5.59 0.52
C ILE A 16 -9.72 4.62 1.67
N PRO A 17 -9.00 4.66 2.81
CA PRO A 17 -9.32 3.83 3.96
C PRO A 17 -10.71 4.12 4.55
N LEU A 18 -11.19 5.37 4.47
CA LEU A 18 -12.54 5.70 4.90
C LEU A 18 -13.59 4.99 4.04
N LEU A 19 -13.48 5.07 2.71
CA LEU A 19 -14.40 4.38 1.79
C LEU A 19 -14.36 2.86 1.98
N ALA A 20 -13.17 2.27 2.13
CA ALA A 20 -13.03 0.84 2.36
C ALA A 20 -13.76 0.39 3.64
N ASN A 21 -13.62 1.16 4.72
CA ASN A 21 -14.34 0.88 5.97
C ASN A 21 -15.86 1.05 5.82
N ILE A 22 -16.32 2.13 5.16
CA ILE A 22 -17.75 2.35 4.92
C ILE A 22 -18.35 1.18 4.12
N PHE A 23 -17.73 0.79 2.99
CA PHE A 23 -18.23 -0.32 2.19
C PHE A 23 -18.21 -1.65 2.96
N GLY A 24 -17.16 -1.90 3.72
CA GLY A 24 -17.06 -3.11 4.54
C GLY A 24 -18.14 -3.16 5.63
N VAL A 25 -18.38 -2.06 6.32
CA VAL A 25 -19.44 -1.95 7.36
C VAL A 25 -20.84 -2.12 6.76
N LEU A 26 -21.11 -1.49 5.61
CA LEU A 26 -22.38 -1.64 4.92
C LEU A 26 -22.62 -3.09 4.50
N ASN A 27 -21.57 -3.75 3.96
CA ASN A 27 -21.66 -5.15 3.58
C ASN A 27 -21.87 -6.06 4.81
N TYR A 28 -21.14 -5.82 5.91
CA TYR A 28 -21.31 -6.54 7.18
C TYR A 28 -22.75 -6.42 7.70
N LYS A 29 -23.30 -5.20 7.79
CA LYS A 29 -24.66 -4.97 8.28
C LYS A 29 -25.73 -5.58 7.37
N GLY A 30 -25.53 -5.52 6.05
CA GLY A 30 -26.46 -6.11 5.08
C GLY A 30 -26.48 -7.64 5.10
N ASN A 31 -25.46 -8.29 5.70
CA ASN A 31 -25.32 -9.74 5.73
C ASN A 31 -25.10 -10.29 7.16
N ILE A 32 -25.64 -9.62 8.17
CA ILE A 32 -25.41 -9.94 9.59
C ILE A 32 -25.88 -11.36 9.96
N GLU A 33 -26.89 -11.89 9.27
CA GLU A 33 -27.42 -13.23 9.47
C GLU A 33 -26.40 -14.34 9.10
N VAL A 34 -25.52 -14.04 8.14
CA VAL A 34 -24.47 -14.96 7.65
C VAL A 34 -23.13 -14.64 8.32
N LEU A 35 -22.87 -13.37 8.60
CA LEU A 35 -21.61 -12.88 9.16
C LEU A 35 -21.67 -12.82 10.70
N THR A 36 -21.73 -13.98 11.33
CA THR A 36 -22.03 -14.13 12.78
C THR A 36 -20.82 -13.94 13.71
N ASN A 37 -19.58 -13.96 13.18
CA ASN A 37 -18.34 -13.93 13.99
C ASN A 37 -17.91 -12.50 14.41
N GLY A 38 -18.84 -11.55 14.54
CA GLY A 38 -18.59 -10.20 15.06
C GLY A 38 -17.40 -9.50 14.41
N TRP A 39 -16.35 -9.18 15.21
CA TRP A 39 -15.15 -8.47 14.74
C TRP A 39 -14.43 -9.17 13.59
N GLN A 40 -14.33 -10.50 13.61
CA GLN A 40 -13.68 -11.25 12.55
C GLN A 40 -14.45 -11.10 11.24
N SER A 41 -15.77 -11.24 11.28
CA SER A 41 -16.62 -11.04 10.10
C SER A 41 -16.54 -9.61 9.57
N LEU A 42 -16.58 -8.59 10.44
CA LEU A 42 -16.41 -7.20 10.04
C LEU A 42 -15.03 -6.99 9.39
N TRP A 43 -13.95 -7.54 10.00
CA TRP A 43 -12.59 -7.42 9.46
C TRP A 43 -12.48 -7.98 8.04
N THR A 44 -13.04 -9.16 7.80
CA THR A 44 -12.98 -9.77 6.46
C THR A 44 -13.62 -8.87 5.40
N GLN A 45 -14.70 -8.15 5.74
CA GLN A 45 -15.36 -7.25 4.80
C GLN A 45 -14.56 -5.96 4.53
N VAL A 46 -13.99 -5.33 5.57
CA VAL A 46 -13.20 -4.10 5.38
C VAL A 46 -11.84 -4.39 4.78
N SER A 47 -11.16 -5.46 5.20
CA SER A 47 -9.82 -5.83 4.73
C SER A 47 -9.80 -6.25 3.26
N LEU A 48 -10.85 -6.96 2.78
CA LEU A 48 -11.00 -7.35 1.39
C LEU A 48 -10.82 -6.16 0.45
N PHE A 49 -11.60 -5.10 0.65
CA PHE A 49 -11.55 -3.92 -0.21
C PHE A 49 -10.23 -3.18 -0.10
N TYR A 50 -9.72 -3.01 1.12
CA TYR A 50 -8.55 -2.18 1.35
C TYR A 50 -7.26 -2.85 0.87
N PHE A 51 -6.96 -4.07 1.32
CA PHE A 51 -5.68 -4.71 1.04
C PHE A 51 -5.60 -5.34 -0.35
N MET A 52 -6.71 -5.88 -0.87
CA MET A 52 -6.70 -6.48 -2.21
C MET A 52 -6.72 -5.45 -3.34
N PHE A 53 -7.50 -4.37 -3.18
CA PHE A 53 -7.78 -3.49 -4.30
C PHE A 53 -7.26 -2.06 -4.12
N PHE A 54 -7.16 -1.54 -2.91
CA PHE A 54 -6.91 -0.13 -2.70
C PHE A 54 -5.52 0.22 -2.18
N LEU A 55 -4.83 -0.66 -1.48
CA LEU A 55 -3.54 -0.32 -0.86
C LEU A 55 -2.46 -0.02 -1.91
N ILE A 56 -2.30 -0.86 -2.95
CA ILE A 56 -1.30 -0.62 -4.01
C ILE A 56 -1.65 0.65 -4.83
N PRO A 57 -2.89 0.88 -5.27
CA PRO A 57 -3.29 2.16 -5.86
C PRO A 57 -3.08 3.37 -4.95
N LEU A 58 -3.32 3.25 -3.65
CA LEU A 58 -3.02 4.30 -2.67
C LEU A 58 -1.52 4.64 -2.66
N ILE A 59 -0.66 3.63 -2.63
CA ILE A 59 0.80 3.81 -2.78
C ILE A 59 1.11 4.49 -4.11
N GLY A 60 0.43 4.09 -5.20
CA GLY A 60 0.53 4.69 -6.51
C GLY A 60 0.23 6.19 -6.51
N ILE A 61 -0.86 6.60 -5.86
CA ILE A 61 -1.26 8.02 -5.72
C ILE A 61 -0.20 8.80 -4.94
N VAL A 62 0.23 8.28 -3.80
CA VAL A 62 1.22 8.94 -2.93
C VAL A 62 2.53 9.15 -3.68
N VAL A 63 3.11 8.07 -4.20
CA VAL A 63 4.42 8.09 -4.84
C VAL A 63 4.40 8.95 -6.11
N SER A 64 3.41 8.75 -7.00
CA SER A 64 3.32 9.53 -8.23
C SER A 64 3.08 11.02 -7.96
N SER A 65 2.36 11.38 -6.90
CA SER A 65 2.18 12.78 -6.49
C SER A 65 3.51 13.40 -6.05
N LEU A 66 4.34 12.69 -5.31
CA LEU A 66 5.66 13.14 -4.90
C LEU A 66 6.61 13.33 -6.09
N TRP A 67 6.57 12.44 -7.09
CA TRP A 67 7.39 12.56 -8.29
C TRP A 67 6.86 13.57 -9.33
N SER A 68 5.54 13.79 -9.36
CA SER A 68 4.94 14.75 -10.31
C SER A 68 5.46 16.18 -10.14
N VAL A 69 5.86 16.56 -8.94
CA VAL A 69 6.46 17.86 -8.65
C VAL A 69 7.82 18.00 -9.35
N GLU A 70 8.64 16.95 -9.29
CA GLU A 70 9.97 16.93 -9.91
C GLU A 70 9.88 16.89 -11.45
N HIS A 71 8.91 16.15 -11.98
CA HIS A 71 8.66 16.16 -13.41
C HIS A 71 8.27 17.55 -13.92
N LYS A 72 7.49 18.32 -13.14
CA LYS A 72 7.14 19.73 -13.48
C LYS A 72 8.36 20.64 -13.45
N ALA A 73 9.33 20.36 -12.58
CA ALA A 73 10.62 21.05 -12.53
C ALA A 73 11.61 20.57 -13.62
N GLY A 74 11.22 19.56 -14.44
CA GLY A 74 12.04 18.99 -15.50
C GLY A 74 13.17 18.09 -15.02
N LEU A 75 13.13 17.60 -13.77
CA LEU A 75 14.17 16.79 -13.11
C LEU A 75 15.58 17.45 -13.08
N LYS A 76 15.75 18.66 -13.65
CA LYS A 76 17.04 19.34 -13.76
C LYS A 76 17.72 19.52 -12.41
N LEU A 77 16.96 19.92 -11.38
CA LEU A 77 17.50 20.16 -10.04
C LEU A 77 18.10 18.88 -9.41
N ILE A 78 17.51 17.70 -9.68
CA ILE A 78 18.04 16.43 -9.19
C ILE A 78 19.31 16.06 -9.97
N ARG A 79 19.29 16.22 -11.30
CA ARG A 79 20.40 15.83 -12.18
C ARG A 79 21.64 16.72 -12.03
N THR A 80 21.45 18.01 -11.72
CA THR A 80 22.54 18.98 -11.51
C THR A 80 22.96 19.09 -10.05
N SER A 81 22.28 18.40 -9.13
CA SER A 81 22.64 18.39 -7.72
C SER A 81 23.96 17.64 -7.51
N PRO A 82 24.85 18.13 -6.64
CA PRO A 82 26.05 17.39 -6.22
C PRO A 82 25.69 16.16 -5.39
N GLU A 83 24.46 16.08 -4.87
CA GLU A 83 23.95 14.96 -4.10
C GLU A 83 23.72 13.72 -4.97
N ASN A 84 23.94 12.55 -4.36
CA ASN A 84 23.70 11.30 -5.04
C ASN A 84 22.18 11.13 -5.32
N ASN A 85 21.82 10.86 -6.58
CA ASN A 85 20.44 10.63 -7.01
C ASN A 85 19.72 9.55 -6.19
N ILE A 86 20.46 8.59 -5.61
CA ILE A 86 19.90 7.56 -4.70
C ILE A 86 19.31 8.20 -3.45
N ASN A 87 19.99 9.19 -2.85
CA ASN A 87 19.51 9.86 -1.64
C ASN A 87 18.16 10.54 -1.87
N PHE A 88 17.95 11.10 -3.05
CA PHE A 88 16.67 11.67 -3.47
C PHE A 88 15.56 10.64 -3.53
N VAL A 89 15.84 9.47 -4.13
CA VAL A 89 14.86 8.37 -4.22
C VAL A 89 14.50 7.86 -2.83
N VAL A 90 15.50 7.63 -1.97
CA VAL A 90 15.29 7.15 -0.59
C VAL A 90 14.51 8.16 0.23
N ALA A 91 14.83 9.46 0.15
CA ALA A 91 14.11 10.51 0.87
C ALA A 91 12.63 10.56 0.47
N LYS A 92 12.32 10.47 -0.84
CA LYS A 92 10.93 10.44 -1.31
C LYS A 92 10.21 9.14 -0.92
N ALA A 93 10.90 8.00 -0.99
CA ALA A 93 10.37 6.74 -0.53
C ALA A 93 10.05 6.77 0.97
N PHE A 94 10.90 7.40 1.78
CA PHE A 94 10.65 7.58 3.21
C PHE A 94 9.41 8.45 3.48
N ILE A 95 9.25 9.57 2.77
CA ILE A 95 8.05 10.41 2.89
C ILE A 95 6.80 9.61 2.47
N ALA A 96 6.87 8.86 1.38
CA ALA A 96 5.78 8.00 0.94
C ALA A 96 5.44 6.94 1.99
N PHE A 97 6.45 6.30 2.57
CA PHE A 97 6.28 5.32 3.65
C PHE A 97 5.54 5.90 4.86
N VAL A 98 5.94 7.07 5.32
CA VAL A 98 5.26 7.75 6.45
C VAL A 98 3.77 8.01 6.12
N ILE A 99 3.48 8.53 4.91
CA ILE A 99 2.10 8.82 4.51
C ILE A 99 1.26 7.52 4.42
N VAL A 100 1.81 6.46 3.83
CA VAL A 100 1.15 5.16 3.70
C VAL A 100 0.93 4.51 5.07
N THR A 101 1.90 4.62 5.98
CA THR A 101 1.76 4.14 7.37
C THR A 101 0.64 4.88 8.10
N ILE A 102 0.56 6.21 7.98
CA ILE A 102 -0.55 6.99 8.56
C ILE A 102 -1.89 6.52 8.00
N ALA A 103 -2.00 6.26 6.69
CA ALA A 103 -3.23 5.78 6.08
C ALA A 103 -3.64 4.39 6.61
N GLN A 104 -2.69 3.48 6.82
CA GLN A 104 -2.96 2.14 7.37
C GLN A 104 -3.35 2.18 8.85
N LEU A 105 -2.71 3.03 9.65
CA LEU A 105 -3.10 3.24 11.04
C LEU A 105 -4.48 3.90 11.14
N PHE A 106 -4.78 4.85 10.26
CA PHE A 106 -6.10 5.47 10.16
C PHE A 106 -7.18 4.45 9.76
N PHE A 107 -6.87 3.54 8.82
CA PHE A 107 -7.75 2.42 8.45
C PHE A 107 -8.11 1.57 9.68
N LEU A 108 -7.11 1.19 10.49
CA LEU A 108 -7.32 0.42 11.72
C LEU A 108 -8.16 1.19 12.74
N GLY A 109 -7.87 2.48 12.92
CA GLY A 109 -8.65 3.36 13.81
C GLY A 109 -10.12 3.46 13.41
N LEU A 110 -10.40 3.56 12.11
CA LEU A 110 -11.77 3.55 11.57
C LEU A 110 -12.44 2.20 11.78
N PHE A 111 -11.75 1.08 11.52
CA PHE A 111 -12.27 -0.26 11.75
C PHE A 111 -12.72 -0.45 13.19
N ILE A 112 -11.87 -0.07 14.16
CA ILE A 112 -12.18 -0.18 15.59
C ILE A 112 -13.36 0.74 15.96
N SER A 113 -13.35 1.99 15.46
CA SER A 113 -14.40 2.96 15.75
C SER A 113 -15.75 2.53 15.19
N PHE A 114 -15.79 2.09 13.95
CA PHE A 114 -17.04 1.64 13.31
C PHE A 114 -17.54 0.33 13.91
N GLY A 115 -16.65 -0.61 14.23
CA GLY A 115 -17.03 -1.85 14.90
C GLY A 115 -17.69 -1.59 16.25
N LYS A 116 -17.12 -0.66 17.04
CA LYS A 116 -17.63 -0.32 18.36
C LYS A 116 -18.91 0.56 18.31
N ILE A 117 -18.89 1.63 17.50
CA ILE A 117 -19.95 2.66 17.53
C ILE A 117 -21.12 2.31 16.61
N VAL A 118 -20.82 1.71 15.44
CA VAL A 118 -21.83 1.47 14.39
C VAL A 118 -22.37 0.05 14.45
N CYS A 119 -21.51 -0.93 14.83
CA CYS A 119 -21.89 -2.35 14.88
C CYS A 119 -22.11 -2.87 16.30
N ASP A 120 -21.93 -2.03 17.34
CA ASP A 120 -22.11 -2.38 18.77
C ASP A 120 -21.35 -3.64 19.21
N LEU A 121 -20.17 -3.88 18.63
CA LEU A 121 -19.38 -5.05 18.93
C LEU A 121 -18.66 -4.93 20.29
N PRO A 122 -18.57 -6.00 21.10
CA PRO A 122 -17.89 -5.99 22.38
C PRO A 122 -16.38 -5.79 22.20
N ILE A 123 -15.69 -5.32 23.24
CA ILE A 123 -14.23 -5.19 23.23
C ILE A 123 -13.61 -6.59 23.17
N VAL A 124 -12.63 -6.77 22.26
CA VAL A 124 -11.90 -8.03 22.07
C VAL A 124 -10.39 -7.77 22.02
N ASP A 125 -9.61 -8.83 21.99
CA ASP A 125 -8.17 -8.74 21.73
C ASP A 125 -7.91 -8.32 20.27
N PHE A 126 -7.21 -7.19 20.09
CA PHE A 126 -6.85 -6.65 18.78
C PHE A 126 -5.48 -7.10 18.28
N THR A 127 -4.79 -8.00 18.96
CA THR A 127 -3.42 -8.44 18.62
C THR A 127 -3.30 -8.93 17.18
N MET A 128 -4.28 -9.72 16.71
CA MET A 128 -4.27 -10.24 15.34
C MET A 128 -4.41 -9.13 14.28
N TYR A 129 -5.24 -8.15 14.53
CA TYR A 129 -5.44 -7.02 13.61
C TYR A 129 -4.20 -6.12 13.56
N LEU A 130 -3.56 -5.87 14.70
CA LEU A 130 -2.27 -5.16 14.79
C LEU A 130 -1.17 -5.90 14.05
N TYR A 131 -1.11 -7.23 14.16
CA TYR A 131 -0.18 -8.06 13.41
C TYR A 131 -0.37 -7.85 11.89
N TYR A 132 -1.59 -7.93 11.38
CA TYR A 132 -1.86 -7.74 9.96
C TYR A 132 -1.44 -6.36 9.47
N ILE A 133 -1.75 -5.31 10.22
CA ILE A 133 -1.32 -3.94 9.89
C ILE A 133 0.20 -3.84 9.92
N GLY A 134 0.87 -4.40 10.93
CA GLY A 134 2.33 -4.39 11.03
C GLY A 134 3.01 -5.02 9.81
N ILE A 135 2.57 -6.23 9.41
CA ILE A 135 3.10 -6.90 8.21
C ILE A 135 2.80 -6.09 6.95
N SER A 136 1.58 -5.54 6.80
CA SER A 136 1.23 -4.76 5.61
C SER A 136 2.04 -3.47 5.48
N ILE A 137 2.41 -2.82 6.59
CA ILE A 137 3.31 -1.66 6.60
C ILE A 137 4.69 -2.07 6.09
N ILE A 138 5.23 -3.19 6.55
CA ILE A 138 6.53 -3.71 6.11
C ILE A 138 6.50 -4.03 4.61
N LEU A 139 5.46 -4.74 4.13
CA LEU A 139 5.29 -5.08 2.72
C LEU A 139 5.11 -3.87 1.80
N SER A 140 4.63 -2.75 2.34
CA SER A 140 4.49 -1.52 1.57
C SER A 140 5.83 -0.91 1.15
N ILE A 141 6.93 -1.18 1.88
CA ILE A 141 8.25 -0.58 1.61
C ILE A 141 8.77 -0.95 0.22
N PRO A 142 8.96 -2.23 -0.16
CA PRO A 142 9.43 -2.59 -1.48
C PRO A 142 8.47 -2.12 -2.60
N ILE A 143 7.15 -2.15 -2.36
CA ILE A 143 6.16 -1.66 -3.33
C ILE A 143 6.34 -0.15 -3.59
N ILE A 144 6.66 0.64 -2.57
CA ILE A 144 6.98 2.06 -2.74
C ILE A 144 8.19 2.25 -3.67
N PHE A 145 9.24 1.43 -3.57
CA PHE A 145 10.39 1.51 -4.46
C PHE A 145 10.05 1.08 -5.89
N ILE A 146 9.24 0.03 -6.07
CA ILE A 146 8.74 -0.41 -7.39
C ILE A 146 7.98 0.73 -8.07
N ILE A 147 6.99 1.31 -7.38
CA ILE A 147 6.19 2.41 -7.90
C ILE A 147 7.03 3.68 -8.11
N SER A 148 8.05 3.92 -7.28
CA SER A 148 8.98 5.04 -7.47
C SER A 148 9.73 4.92 -8.79
N ALA A 149 10.28 3.75 -9.12
CA ALA A 149 10.95 3.52 -10.39
C ALA A 149 10.02 3.74 -11.59
N ILE A 150 8.77 3.27 -11.51
CA ILE A 150 7.74 3.51 -12.52
C ILE A 150 7.44 5.02 -12.64
N SER A 151 7.28 5.72 -11.50
CA SER A 151 6.95 7.14 -11.45
C SER A 151 8.07 8.04 -11.95
N ILE A 152 9.32 7.65 -11.85
CA ILE A 152 10.47 8.37 -12.42
C ILE A 152 10.42 8.31 -13.95
N LYS A 153 10.11 7.14 -14.51
CA LYS A 153 10.04 6.92 -15.95
C LYS A 153 8.78 7.53 -16.58
N ILE A 154 7.64 7.43 -15.90
CA ILE A 154 6.33 7.85 -16.40
C ILE A 154 5.94 9.18 -15.75
N LYS A 155 5.87 10.25 -16.55
CA LYS A 155 5.55 11.61 -16.09
C LYS A 155 4.09 11.79 -15.65
N SER A 156 3.18 10.97 -16.16
CA SER A 156 1.74 11.10 -15.90
C SER A 156 1.34 10.40 -14.62
N LEU A 157 0.84 11.15 -13.64
CA LEU A 157 0.29 10.64 -12.40
C LEU A 157 -0.84 9.63 -12.67
N SER A 158 -1.76 9.96 -13.56
CA SER A 158 -2.92 9.10 -13.87
C SER A 158 -2.51 7.74 -14.43
N ILE A 159 -1.47 7.71 -15.30
CA ILE A 159 -0.97 6.45 -15.86
C ILE A 159 -0.32 5.60 -14.76
N VAL A 160 0.46 6.19 -13.87
CA VAL A 160 1.07 5.45 -12.75
C VAL A 160 0.00 4.86 -11.83
N VAL A 161 -1.04 5.63 -11.51
CA VAL A 161 -2.17 5.13 -10.71
C VAL A 161 -2.89 4.00 -11.44
N LEU A 162 -3.16 4.13 -12.73
CA LEU A 162 -3.79 3.06 -13.52
C LEU A 162 -2.93 1.79 -13.54
N ILE A 163 -1.61 1.93 -13.70
CA ILE A 163 -0.67 0.79 -13.60
C ILE A 163 -0.74 0.15 -12.22
N SER A 164 -0.81 0.95 -11.15
CA SER A 164 -0.88 0.42 -9.78
C SER A 164 -2.19 -0.33 -9.51
N VAL A 165 -3.30 0.08 -10.12
CA VAL A 165 -4.58 -0.68 -10.11
C VAL A 165 -4.40 -2.00 -10.86
N GLY A 166 -3.82 -1.99 -12.05
CA GLY A 166 -3.53 -3.19 -12.82
C GLY A 166 -2.64 -4.18 -12.06
N ILE A 167 -1.59 -3.67 -11.41
CA ILE A 167 -0.69 -4.45 -10.56
C ILE A 167 -1.45 -5.09 -9.39
N SER A 168 -2.36 -4.36 -8.74
CA SER A 168 -3.17 -4.88 -7.63
C SER A 168 -4.06 -6.04 -8.07
N ILE A 169 -4.80 -5.86 -9.17
CA ILE A 169 -5.68 -6.89 -9.73
C ILE A 169 -4.87 -8.11 -10.17
N PHE A 170 -3.75 -7.90 -10.86
CA PHE A 170 -2.90 -8.98 -11.34
C PHE A 170 -2.27 -9.77 -10.17
N GLY A 171 -1.78 -9.07 -9.13
CA GLY A 171 -1.25 -9.69 -7.92
C GLY A 171 -2.30 -10.56 -7.22
N PHE A 172 -3.53 -10.08 -7.13
CA PHE A 172 -4.64 -10.85 -6.59
C PHE A 172 -4.96 -12.09 -7.43
N MET A 173 -5.03 -11.96 -8.75
CA MET A 173 -5.29 -13.09 -9.65
C MET A 173 -4.22 -14.19 -9.53
N LEU A 174 -2.94 -13.82 -9.49
CA LEU A 174 -1.84 -14.78 -9.31
C LEU A 174 -1.90 -15.48 -7.96
N CYS A 175 -2.26 -14.74 -6.91
CA CYS A 175 -2.35 -15.27 -5.56
C CYS A 175 -3.50 -16.27 -5.42
N THR A 176 -4.68 -15.97 -5.97
CA THR A 176 -5.85 -16.86 -5.91
C THR A 176 -5.66 -18.14 -6.69
N GLN A 177 -4.84 -18.13 -7.73
CA GLN A 177 -4.49 -19.33 -8.51
C GLN A 177 -3.31 -20.10 -7.91
N ASN A 178 -2.83 -19.72 -6.72
CA ASN A 178 -1.62 -20.26 -6.09
C ASN A 178 -0.36 -20.22 -7.00
N ILE A 179 -0.33 -19.27 -7.94
CA ILE A 179 0.82 -19.07 -8.81
C ILE A 179 1.83 -18.18 -8.07
N PHE A 180 2.94 -18.78 -7.64
CA PHE A 180 4.05 -18.08 -6.99
C PHE A 180 3.64 -17.10 -5.88
N PRO A 181 2.89 -17.52 -4.83
CA PRO A 181 2.28 -16.63 -3.84
C PRO A 181 3.29 -15.77 -3.05
N LEU A 182 4.57 -16.09 -3.13
CA LEU A 182 5.64 -15.37 -2.41
C LEU A 182 6.72 -14.83 -3.36
N LEU A 183 6.51 -14.82 -4.70
CA LEU A 183 7.54 -14.45 -5.66
C LEU A 183 7.96 -12.98 -5.56
N ASN A 184 7.03 -12.08 -5.18
CA ASN A 184 7.30 -10.67 -4.97
C ASN A 184 6.34 -10.05 -3.94
N ASN A 185 6.67 -8.85 -3.46
CA ASN A 185 5.87 -8.20 -2.41
C ASN A 185 4.48 -7.71 -2.87
N ILE A 186 4.25 -7.56 -4.17
CA ILE A 186 2.94 -7.27 -4.72
C ILE A 186 2.00 -8.48 -4.54
N ILE A 187 2.49 -9.68 -4.82
CA ILE A 187 1.73 -10.93 -4.61
C ILE A 187 1.65 -11.23 -3.11
N ALA A 188 2.70 -10.95 -2.34
CA ALA A 188 2.72 -11.16 -0.90
C ALA A 188 1.67 -10.31 -0.16
N ILE A 189 1.37 -9.09 -0.60
CA ILE A 189 0.29 -8.28 -0.02
C ILE A 189 -1.09 -8.90 -0.30
N SER A 190 -1.28 -9.50 -1.48
CA SER A 190 -2.50 -10.23 -1.81
C SER A 190 -2.62 -11.53 -1.00
N ASN A 191 -1.51 -12.24 -0.79
CA ASN A 191 -1.47 -13.40 0.10
C ASN A 191 -1.79 -13.04 1.55
N LEU A 192 -1.24 -11.93 2.05
CA LEU A 192 -1.60 -11.39 3.37
C LEU A 192 -3.10 -11.10 3.46
N ALA A 193 -3.70 -10.50 2.43
CA ALA A 193 -5.13 -10.24 2.39
C ALA A 193 -5.96 -11.55 2.43
N LEU A 194 -5.54 -12.62 1.77
CA LEU A 194 -6.17 -13.93 1.90
C LEU A 194 -6.02 -14.52 3.31
N LYS A 195 -4.86 -14.36 3.95
CA LYS A 195 -4.67 -14.75 5.36
C LYS A 195 -5.59 -13.96 6.30
N MET A 196 -5.81 -12.67 6.02
CA MET A 196 -6.76 -11.82 6.75
C MET A 196 -8.21 -12.33 6.65
N ILE A 197 -8.63 -12.76 5.46
CA ILE A 197 -9.97 -13.33 5.25
C ILE A 197 -10.14 -14.63 6.03
N ASN A 198 -9.12 -15.49 5.99
CA ASN A 198 -9.12 -16.77 6.71
C ASN A 198 -8.79 -16.63 8.20
N PHE A 199 -8.53 -15.42 8.68
CA PHE A 199 -8.13 -15.11 10.06
C PHE A 199 -6.97 -15.99 10.54
N SER A 200 -5.92 -16.09 9.73
CA SER A 200 -4.75 -16.94 9.97
C SER A 200 -3.44 -16.15 9.91
N TYR A 201 -2.46 -16.57 10.72
CA TYR A 201 -1.11 -16.00 10.65
C TYR A 201 -0.39 -16.46 9.39
N MET A 202 0.56 -15.64 8.93
CA MET A 202 1.58 -16.11 7.98
C MET A 202 2.57 -17.02 8.72
N TYR A 203 3.03 -18.07 8.06
CA TYR A 203 4.08 -18.91 8.62
C TYR A 203 5.39 -18.12 8.73
N ILE A 204 6.20 -18.44 9.74
CA ILE A 204 7.51 -17.79 9.96
C ILE A 204 8.39 -17.83 8.70
N ASN A 205 8.38 -18.96 7.99
CA ASN A 205 9.13 -19.13 6.75
C ASN A 205 8.62 -18.20 5.64
N GLU A 206 7.29 -18.01 5.53
CA GLU A 206 6.68 -17.08 4.56
C GLU A 206 7.15 -15.65 4.84
N VAL A 207 7.11 -15.22 6.09
CA VAL A 207 7.57 -13.88 6.50
C VAL A 207 9.05 -13.70 6.18
N PHE A 208 9.88 -14.69 6.48
CA PHE A 208 11.33 -14.64 6.17
C PHE A 208 11.59 -14.48 4.66
N TYR A 209 10.95 -15.31 3.83
CA TYR A 209 11.07 -15.23 2.37
C TYR A 209 10.63 -13.86 1.82
N ILE A 210 9.50 -13.33 2.29
CA ILE A 210 8.98 -12.04 1.87
C ILE A 210 9.96 -10.91 2.22
N LEU A 211 10.55 -10.92 3.41
CA LEU A 211 11.53 -9.93 3.81
C LEU A 211 12.80 -10.00 2.95
N LEU A 212 13.29 -11.20 2.68
CA LEU A 212 14.46 -11.40 1.84
C LEU A 212 14.22 -10.92 0.40
N ILE A 213 13.08 -11.29 -0.20
CA ILE A 213 12.66 -10.81 -1.52
C ILE A 213 12.49 -9.29 -1.51
N GLY A 214 11.90 -8.72 -0.44
CA GLY A 214 11.73 -7.28 -0.29
C GLY A 214 13.05 -6.51 -0.32
N ILE A 215 14.09 -7.02 0.34
CA ILE A 215 15.42 -6.42 0.29
C ILE A 215 15.98 -6.45 -1.14
N ILE A 216 15.85 -7.58 -1.84
CA ILE A 216 16.30 -7.71 -3.23
C ILE A 216 15.54 -6.72 -4.13
N GLU A 217 14.22 -6.62 -4.00
CA GLU A 217 13.39 -5.68 -4.76
C GLU A 217 13.81 -4.23 -4.51
N ILE A 218 14.02 -3.82 -3.26
CA ILE A 218 14.50 -2.48 -2.92
C ILE A 218 15.82 -2.19 -3.62
N ILE A 219 16.80 -3.11 -3.59
CA ILE A 219 18.10 -2.91 -4.23
C ILE A 219 17.95 -2.79 -5.75
N VAL A 220 17.16 -3.67 -6.36
CA VAL A 220 16.94 -3.68 -7.82
C VAL A 220 16.26 -2.39 -8.27
N PHE A 221 15.16 -2.00 -7.63
CA PHE A 221 14.40 -0.83 -8.03
C PHE A 221 15.09 0.50 -7.67
N LEU A 222 15.94 0.53 -6.64
CA LEU A 222 16.85 1.64 -6.38
C LEU A 222 17.86 1.83 -7.52
N LYS A 223 18.51 0.74 -7.97
CA LYS A 223 19.43 0.77 -9.12
C LYS A 223 18.72 1.22 -10.41
N MET A 224 17.51 0.71 -10.66
CA MET A 224 16.69 1.12 -11.80
C MET A 224 16.33 2.61 -11.73
N SER A 225 15.90 3.10 -10.57
CA SER A 225 15.57 4.49 -10.33
C SER A 225 16.76 5.41 -10.60
N ARG A 226 17.95 5.03 -10.13
CA ARG A 226 19.20 5.73 -10.41
C ARG A 226 19.49 5.79 -11.92
N LYS A 227 19.34 4.65 -12.63
CA LYS A 227 19.55 4.59 -14.08
C LYS A 227 18.57 5.52 -14.81
N PHE A 228 17.30 5.55 -14.42
CA PHE A 228 16.30 6.43 -15.06
C PHE A 228 16.53 7.91 -14.76
N LEU A 229 17.10 8.26 -13.62
CA LEU A 229 17.46 9.65 -13.30
C LEU A 229 18.72 10.11 -14.06
N ASN A 230 19.67 9.20 -14.28
CA ASN A 230 20.92 9.53 -14.99
C ASN A 230 20.80 9.43 -16.52
N TYR A 231 19.75 8.74 -17.01
CA TYR A 231 19.56 8.53 -18.44
C TYR A 231 18.98 9.78 -19.08
N GLU A 232 19.79 10.45 -19.90
CA GLU A 232 19.35 11.39 -20.94
C GLU A 232 19.61 10.75 -22.28
N GLY A 233 18.50 10.47 -22.99
CA GLY A 233 18.58 10.21 -24.40
C GLY A 233 18.88 11.48 -25.16
#